data_cb83bfa7f9248b1f0d1cb60dd9607786
#
_entry.id   cb83bfa7f9248b1f0d1cb60dd9607786
#
_cell.length_a   1.000
_cell.length_b   1.000
_cell.length_c   1.000
_cell.angle_alpha   90.00
_cell.angle_beta   90.00
_cell.angle_gamma   90.00
#
_symmetry.space_group_name_H-M   'P 1'
#
loop_
_entity.id
_entity.type
_entity.pdbx_description
1 polymer ?
#
loop_
_entity_poly.entity_id
_entity_poly.type
_entity_poly.pdbx_seq_one_letter_code
_entity_poly.pdbx_strand_id
1 'polypeptide(L)'
;MTSDKVTEVSALIVYTVIHPNENTKEAQSMSVIHIDRNNFASEVLHSDKPVLLDFWAAWCGPCRMVSPIIDEIAAARSDVRVGKINVDEQPELARQFGIMSIPTLVVMKNGQIVNQAVGARPRSAIESMLNVG
;
A
#
# COMPACT_ATOMS: atom_id res chain seq x y z
N MET A 1 4.03 29.70 34.72
CA MET A 1 4.12 28.26 34.72
C MET A 1 3.06 27.65 33.89
N THR A 2 1.81 27.91 34.18
CA THR A 2 0.72 27.49 33.29
C THR A 2 0.88 28.06 31.90
N SER A 3 1.40 29.29 31.78
CA SER A 3 1.65 29.90 30.48
C SER A 3 2.70 29.12 29.69
N ASP A 4 3.69 28.56 30.35
CA ASP A 4 4.72 27.77 29.69
C ASP A 4 4.15 26.48 29.11
N LYS A 5 3.29 25.81 29.84
CA LYS A 5 2.61 24.62 29.37
C LYS A 5 1.69 24.92 28.20
N VAL A 6 0.96 26.01 28.33
CA VAL A 6 0.08 26.45 27.24
C VAL A 6 0.90 26.79 26.01
N THR A 7 2.05 27.44 26.19
CA THR A 7 2.95 27.76 25.10
C THR A 7 3.49 26.49 24.45
N GLU A 8 3.85 25.48 25.23
CA GLU A 8 4.32 24.21 24.70
C GLU A 8 3.25 23.51 23.88
N VAL A 9 2.04 23.45 24.40
CA VAL A 9 0.92 22.84 23.70
C VAL A 9 0.64 23.61 22.40
N SER A 10 0.68 24.93 22.47
CA SER A 10 0.49 25.78 21.29
C SER A 10 1.62 25.55 20.28
N ALA A 11 2.85 25.39 20.77
CA ALA A 11 3.98 25.12 19.90
C ALA A 11 3.83 23.78 19.20
N LEU A 12 3.34 22.77 19.88
CA LEU A 12 3.11 21.45 19.28
C LEU A 12 2.00 21.52 18.23
N ILE A 13 0.93 22.25 18.54
CA ILE A 13 -0.17 22.44 17.59
C ILE A 13 0.32 23.23 16.39
N VAL A 14 1.09 24.28 16.62
CA VAL A 14 1.66 25.10 15.55
C VAL A 14 2.62 24.27 14.71
N TYR A 15 3.44 23.44 15.36
CA TYR A 15 4.33 22.55 14.62
C TYR A 15 3.54 21.61 13.71
N THR A 16 2.50 21.02 14.25
CA THR A 16 1.64 20.12 13.46
C THR A 16 0.98 20.84 12.28
N VAL A 17 0.57 22.09 12.49
CA VAL A 17 -0.05 22.89 11.44
C VAL A 17 0.97 23.38 10.43
N ILE A 18 2.14 23.83 10.91
CA ILE A 18 3.20 24.37 10.04
C ILE A 18 3.87 23.27 9.23
N HIS A 19 3.90 22.04 9.75
CA HIS A 19 4.51 20.91 9.08
C HIS A 19 3.48 19.90 8.61
N PRO A 20 2.38 20.35 7.97
CA PRO A 20 1.40 19.41 7.45
C PRO A 20 1.99 18.52 6.35
N ASN A 21 3.05 19.00 5.69
CA ASN A 21 3.71 18.24 4.63
C ASN A 21 4.38 16.97 5.16
N GLU A 22 4.90 17.01 6.38
CA GLU A 22 5.46 15.80 6.99
C GLU A 22 4.36 14.79 7.24
N ASN A 23 3.26 15.23 7.85
CA ASN A 23 2.12 14.37 8.08
C ASN A 23 1.51 13.89 6.76
N THR A 24 1.48 14.76 5.77
CA THR A 24 0.97 14.41 4.45
C THR A 24 1.87 13.39 3.79
N LYS A 25 3.20 13.55 3.90
CA LYS A 25 4.15 12.56 3.38
C LYS A 25 3.99 11.22 4.07
N GLU A 26 3.87 11.23 5.38
CA GLU A 26 3.64 10.01 6.14
C GLU A 26 2.32 9.37 5.76
N ALA A 27 1.27 10.17 5.63
CA ALA A 27 -0.05 9.68 5.22
C ALA A 27 0.00 9.11 3.81
N GLN A 28 0.73 9.75 2.89
CA GLN A 28 0.90 9.24 1.54
C GLN A 28 1.76 7.98 1.50
N SER A 29 2.82 7.94 2.32
CA SER A 29 3.62 6.73 2.49
C SER A 29 2.81 5.62 3.10
N MET A 30 1.90 5.96 4.01
CA MET A 30 1.03 4.99 4.67
C MET A 30 -0.10 4.54 3.77
N SER A 31 -0.41 5.26 2.69
CA SER A 31 -1.43 4.81 1.76
C SER A 31 -0.96 3.59 0.98
N VAL A 32 0.35 3.38 0.84
CA VAL A 32 0.92 2.13 0.35
C VAL A 32 1.62 1.46 1.52
N ILE A 33 1.21 0.25 1.84
CA ILE A 33 1.74 -0.49 2.98
C ILE A 33 2.77 -1.49 2.48
N HIS A 34 3.95 -1.47 3.07
CA HIS A 34 4.94 -2.51 2.81
C HIS A 34 4.56 -3.75 3.62
N ILE A 35 4.19 -4.80 2.93
CA ILE A 35 3.68 -6.02 3.56
C ILE A 35 4.81 -6.99 3.81
N ASP A 36 4.87 -7.49 5.02
CA ASP A 36 5.81 -8.54 5.43
C ASP A 36 5.06 -9.62 6.22
N ARG A 37 5.78 -10.59 6.72
CA ARG A 37 5.18 -11.69 7.48
C ARG A 37 4.48 -11.19 8.74
N ASN A 38 4.97 -10.10 9.32
CA ASN A 38 4.47 -9.62 10.61
C ASN A 38 3.14 -8.89 10.47
N ASN A 39 2.91 -8.20 9.35
CA ASN A 39 1.70 -7.41 9.18
C ASN A 39 0.72 -8.00 8.16
N PHE A 40 1.08 -9.11 7.51
CA PHE A 40 0.23 -9.69 6.46
C PHE A 40 -1.17 -10.02 6.98
N ALA A 41 -1.25 -10.69 8.12
CA ALA A 41 -2.55 -11.09 8.67
C ALA A 41 -3.42 -9.86 8.98
N SER A 42 -2.87 -8.88 9.69
CA SER A 42 -3.65 -7.71 10.11
C SER A 42 -3.99 -6.80 8.94
N GLU A 43 -3.06 -6.59 8.01
CA GLU A 43 -3.25 -5.63 6.94
C GLU A 43 -3.98 -6.21 5.72
N VAL A 44 -3.85 -7.51 5.50
CA VAL A 44 -4.38 -8.15 4.29
C VAL A 44 -5.53 -9.09 4.62
N LEU A 45 -5.28 -10.10 5.46
CA LEU A 45 -6.29 -11.12 5.72
C LEU A 45 -7.49 -10.58 6.49
N HIS A 46 -7.27 -9.70 7.43
CA HIS A 46 -8.32 -9.13 8.27
C HIS A 46 -8.78 -7.74 7.79
N SER A 47 -8.42 -7.37 6.58
CA SER A 47 -8.82 -6.08 6.04
C SER A 47 -10.33 -6.05 5.81
N ASP A 48 -10.95 -4.95 6.23
CA ASP A 48 -12.36 -4.68 5.97
C ASP A 48 -12.58 -4.06 4.59
N LYS A 49 -11.49 -3.76 3.87
CA LYS A 49 -11.52 -3.20 2.54
C LYS A 49 -10.90 -4.18 1.56
N PRO A 50 -11.25 -4.09 0.27
CA PRO A 50 -10.47 -4.82 -0.75
C PRO A 50 -9.01 -4.41 -0.69
N VAL A 51 -8.13 -5.37 -0.95
CA VAL A 51 -6.68 -5.15 -0.89
C VAL A 51 -6.09 -5.41 -2.27
N LEU A 52 -5.33 -4.45 -2.75
CA LEU A 52 -4.53 -4.60 -3.96
C LEU A 52 -3.09 -4.87 -3.54
N LEU A 53 -2.55 -6.00 -3.94
CA LEU A 53 -1.17 -6.38 -3.64
C LEU A 53 -0.34 -6.34 -4.90
N ASP A 54 0.83 -5.71 -4.80
CA ASP A 54 1.81 -5.61 -5.88
C ASP A 54 3.06 -6.39 -5.46
N PHE A 55 3.29 -7.53 -6.11
CA PHE A 55 4.50 -8.33 -5.91
C PHE A 55 5.57 -7.81 -6.85
N TRP A 56 6.68 -7.35 -6.29
CA TRP A 56 7.70 -6.62 -7.04
C TRP A 56 9.11 -6.94 -6.53
N ALA A 57 10.11 -6.50 -7.29
CA ALA A 57 11.52 -6.52 -6.88
C ALA A 57 12.22 -5.28 -7.43
N ALA A 58 13.29 -4.88 -6.76
CA ALA A 58 14.03 -3.67 -7.12
C ALA A 58 14.71 -3.78 -8.50
N TRP A 59 15.08 -5.01 -8.91
CA TRP A 59 15.74 -5.27 -10.18
C TRP A 59 14.79 -5.38 -11.36
N CYS A 60 13.50 -5.32 -11.12
CA CYS A 60 12.47 -5.61 -12.11
C CYS A 60 12.06 -4.32 -12.83
N GLY A 61 12.39 -4.23 -14.13
CA GLY A 61 12.04 -3.06 -14.96
C GLY A 61 10.54 -2.81 -15.06
N PRO A 62 9.73 -3.83 -15.47
CA PRO A 62 8.29 -3.63 -15.56
C PRO A 62 7.64 -3.27 -14.24
N CYS A 63 8.19 -3.72 -13.11
CA CYS A 63 7.69 -3.34 -11.79
C CYS A 63 7.81 -1.84 -11.57
N ARG A 64 8.87 -1.21 -12.07
CA ARG A 64 9.06 0.24 -11.93
C ARG A 64 8.04 1.03 -12.72
N MET A 65 7.51 0.47 -13.79
CA MET A 65 6.46 1.11 -14.57
C MET A 65 5.12 1.07 -13.84
N VAL A 66 4.87 0.01 -13.11
CA VAL A 66 3.62 -0.18 -12.37
C VAL A 66 3.63 0.59 -11.04
N SER A 67 4.78 0.71 -10.42
CA SER A 67 4.90 1.28 -9.08
C SER A 67 4.24 2.66 -8.93
N PRO A 68 4.49 3.64 -9.81
CA PRO A 68 3.81 4.94 -9.67
C PRO A 68 2.31 4.84 -9.86
N ILE A 69 1.83 3.91 -10.69
CA ILE A 69 0.40 3.69 -10.88
C ILE A 69 -0.23 3.17 -9.58
N ILE A 70 0.44 2.23 -8.93
CA ILE A 70 0.00 1.68 -7.65
C ILE A 70 -0.05 2.79 -6.60
N ASP A 71 0.96 3.65 -6.56
CA ASP A 71 0.99 4.78 -5.62
C ASP A 71 -0.16 5.76 -5.90
N GLU A 72 -0.46 6.02 -7.16
CA GLU A 72 -1.58 6.90 -7.54
C GLU A 72 -2.93 6.32 -7.12
N ILE A 73 -3.13 5.04 -7.32
CA ILE A 73 -4.36 4.37 -6.90
C ILE A 73 -4.50 4.43 -5.38
N ALA A 74 -3.42 4.18 -4.66
CA ALA A 74 -3.43 4.25 -3.20
C ALA A 74 -3.83 5.64 -2.71
N ALA A 75 -3.31 6.68 -3.35
CA ALA A 75 -3.61 8.06 -2.98
C ALA A 75 -5.04 8.46 -3.34
N ALA A 76 -5.59 7.91 -4.41
CA ALA A 76 -6.90 8.29 -4.93
C ALA A 76 -8.06 7.48 -4.36
N ARG A 77 -7.80 6.26 -3.87
CA ARG A 77 -8.84 5.31 -3.49
C ARG A 77 -8.73 4.95 -2.00
N SER A 78 -9.46 5.68 -1.16
CA SER A 78 -9.51 5.38 0.27
C SER A 78 -10.36 4.14 0.59
N ASP A 79 -11.14 3.67 -0.37
CA ASP A 79 -11.98 2.47 -0.24
C ASP A 79 -11.20 1.18 -0.51
N VAL A 80 -9.91 1.29 -0.85
CA VAL A 80 -9.04 0.16 -1.17
C VAL A 80 -7.79 0.27 -0.32
N ARG A 81 -7.30 -0.84 0.18
CA ARG A 81 -6.00 -0.91 0.82
C ARG A 81 -4.98 -1.39 -0.20
N VAL A 82 -3.84 -0.72 -0.26
CA VAL A 82 -2.81 -1.04 -1.25
C VAL A 82 -1.56 -1.48 -0.51
N GLY A 83 -1.07 -2.66 -0.84
CA GLY A 83 0.14 -3.21 -0.25
C GLY A 83 1.15 -3.61 -1.31
N LYS A 84 2.42 -3.47 -0.98
CA LYS A 84 3.53 -3.93 -1.83
C LYS A 84 4.29 -5.01 -1.10
N ILE A 85 4.63 -6.07 -1.82
CA ILE A 85 5.39 -7.19 -1.29
C ILE A 85 6.65 -7.34 -2.14
N ASN A 86 7.80 -7.10 -1.53
CA ASN A 86 9.09 -7.32 -2.17
C ASN A 86 9.39 -8.81 -2.13
N VAL A 87 9.43 -9.46 -3.30
CA VAL A 87 9.57 -10.92 -3.35
C VAL A 87 10.95 -11.38 -2.87
N ASP A 88 11.96 -10.53 -2.97
CA ASP A 88 13.29 -10.87 -2.48
C ASP A 88 13.36 -10.86 -0.95
N GLU A 89 12.62 -9.94 -0.33
CA GLU A 89 12.57 -9.83 1.12
C GLU A 89 11.54 -10.77 1.74
N GLN A 90 10.51 -11.12 0.98
CA GLN A 90 9.39 -11.92 1.47
C GLN A 90 9.19 -13.16 0.60
N PRO A 91 10.20 -14.06 0.52
CA PRO A 91 10.08 -15.22 -0.35
C PRO A 91 8.99 -16.19 0.06
N GLU A 92 8.68 -16.27 1.36
CA GLU A 92 7.61 -17.15 1.83
C GLU A 92 6.24 -16.67 1.38
N LEU A 93 5.98 -15.38 1.48
CA LEU A 93 4.72 -14.82 0.99
C LEU A 93 4.59 -15.02 -0.52
N ALA A 94 5.67 -14.75 -1.26
CA ALA A 94 5.66 -14.98 -2.70
C ALA A 94 5.33 -16.43 -3.04
N ARG A 95 5.89 -17.36 -2.28
CA ARG A 95 5.63 -18.78 -2.48
C ARG A 95 4.20 -19.15 -2.16
N GLN A 96 3.65 -18.61 -1.08
CA GLN A 96 2.26 -18.86 -0.69
C GLN A 96 1.28 -18.39 -1.76
N PHE A 97 1.60 -17.31 -2.44
CA PHE A 97 0.76 -16.80 -3.53
C PHE A 97 1.07 -17.44 -4.88
N GLY A 98 2.06 -18.33 -4.92
CA GLY A 98 2.45 -18.99 -6.16
C GLY A 98 3.01 -18.03 -7.20
N ILE A 99 3.74 -16.99 -6.75
CA ILE A 99 4.29 -15.99 -7.65
C ILE A 99 5.43 -16.58 -8.46
N MET A 100 5.27 -16.61 -9.77
CA MET A 100 6.26 -17.14 -10.69
C MET A 100 6.94 -16.09 -11.54
N SER A 101 6.30 -14.96 -11.69
CA SER A 101 6.88 -13.81 -12.39
C SER A 101 6.35 -12.52 -11.79
N ILE A 102 7.08 -11.43 -12.01
CA ILE A 102 6.75 -10.13 -11.46
C ILE A 102 6.79 -9.08 -12.57
N PRO A 103 5.96 -8.03 -12.44
CA PRO A 103 5.02 -7.80 -11.37
C PRO A 103 3.83 -8.75 -11.46
N THR A 104 3.29 -9.13 -10.32
CA THR A 104 2.00 -9.81 -10.24
C THR A 104 1.12 -8.97 -9.32
N LEU A 105 -0.08 -8.68 -9.79
CA LEU A 105 -1.06 -7.91 -9.03
C LEU A 105 -2.15 -8.87 -8.56
N VAL A 106 -2.49 -8.76 -7.28
CA VAL A 106 -3.50 -9.62 -6.67
C VAL A 106 -4.51 -8.73 -5.97
N VAL A 107 -5.79 -9.00 -6.19
CA VAL A 107 -6.86 -8.35 -5.45
C VAL A 107 -7.45 -9.36 -4.48
N MET A 108 -7.51 -8.98 -3.22
CA MET A 108 -8.07 -9.82 -2.16
C MET A 108 -9.28 -9.13 -1.55
N LYS A 109 -10.23 -9.97 -1.15
CA LYS A 109 -11.43 -9.52 -0.47
C LYS A 109 -11.79 -10.53 0.60
N ASN A 110 -11.99 -10.07 1.82
CA ASN A 110 -12.34 -10.95 2.94
C ASN A 110 -11.36 -12.13 3.09
N GLY A 111 -10.08 -11.84 2.91
CA GLY A 111 -9.03 -12.85 3.07
C GLY A 111 -8.89 -13.81 1.91
N GLN A 112 -9.55 -13.58 0.79
CA GLN A 112 -9.51 -14.48 -0.37
C GLN A 112 -9.09 -13.73 -1.64
N ILE A 113 -8.38 -14.42 -2.51
CA ILE A 113 -8.00 -13.87 -3.81
C ILE A 113 -9.23 -13.85 -4.69
N VAL A 114 -9.59 -12.65 -5.20
CA VAL A 114 -10.73 -12.49 -6.09
C VAL A 114 -10.31 -12.12 -7.51
N ASN A 115 -9.08 -11.66 -7.70
CA ASN A 115 -8.55 -11.38 -9.03
C ASN A 115 -7.03 -11.40 -9.01
N GLN A 116 -6.43 -11.68 -10.15
CA GLN A 116 -4.98 -11.75 -10.28
C GLN A 116 -4.57 -11.45 -11.72
N ALA A 117 -3.45 -10.76 -11.87
CA ALA A 117 -2.92 -10.45 -13.20
C ALA A 117 -1.40 -10.42 -13.15
N VAL A 118 -0.76 -10.99 -14.15
CA VAL A 118 0.69 -11.03 -14.29
C VAL A 118 1.11 -10.03 -15.34
N GLY A 119 2.16 -9.26 -15.03
CA GLY A 119 2.73 -8.29 -15.95
C GLY A 119 2.22 -6.87 -15.72
N ALA A 120 2.95 -5.91 -16.31
CA ALA A 120 2.59 -4.50 -16.21
C ALA A 120 1.29 -4.21 -16.95
N ARG A 121 0.47 -3.37 -16.34
CA ARG A 121 -0.84 -3.00 -16.90
C ARG A 121 -1.08 -1.52 -16.71
N PRO A 122 -1.88 -0.89 -17.60
CA PRO A 122 -2.26 0.50 -17.40
C PRO A 122 -3.21 0.64 -16.21
N ARG A 123 -3.31 1.85 -15.69
CA ARG A 123 -4.12 2.14 -14.51
C ARG A 123 -5.57 1.69 -14.66
N SER A 124 -6.15 1.93 -15.84
CA SER A 124 -7.55 1.55 -16.08
C SER A 124 -7.78 0.04 -15.91
N ALA A 125 -6.82 -0.77 -16.35
CA ALA A 125 -6.92 -2.21 -16.21
C ALA A 125 -6.81 -2.64 -14.75
N ILE A 126 -5.92 -1.98 -13.99
CA ILE A 126 -5.76 -2.28 -12.57
C ILE A 126 -7.02 -1.87 -11.79
N GLU A 127 -7.58 -0.70 -12.11
CA GLU A 127 -8.80 -0.27 -11.46
C GLU A 127 -9.98 -1.18 -11.79
N SER A 128 -10.01 -1.72 -13.01
CA SER A 128 -11.03 -2.71 -13.37
C SER A 128 -10.93 -3.97 -12.54
N MET A 129 -9.71 -4.37 -12.16
CA MET A 129 -9.51 -5.52 -11.28
C MET A 129 -10.17 -5.31 -9.91
N LEU A 130 -10.23 -4.07 -9.46
CA LEU A 130 -10.79 -3.71 -8.16
C LEU A 130 -12.31 -3.68 -8.14
N ASN A 131 -12.94 -3.63 -9.29
CA ASN A 131 -14.39 -3.57 -9.41
C ASN A 131 -15.05 -4.95 -9.37
N VAL A 132 -14.32 -5.97 -8.97
CA VAL A 132 -14.80 -7.35 -8.93
C VAL A 132 -15.60 -7.59 -7.66
N GLY A 133 -16.76 -8.14 -7.82
CA GLY A 133 -17.58 -8.64 -6.76
C GLY A 133 -18.17 -7.68 -5.82
#